data_e5960b508dbd23f6eec103e7e80a8e6b
#
_entry.id   e5960b508dbd23f6eec103e7e80a8e6b
#
_cell.length_a   1.000
_cell.length_b   1.000
_cell.length_c   1.000
_cell.angle_alpha   90.00
_cell.angle_beta   90.00
_cell.angle_gamma   90.00
#
_symmetry.space_group_name_H-M   'P 1'
#
loop_
_entity.id
_entity.type
_entity.pdbx_description
1 polymer ?
#
loop_
_entity_poly.entity_id
_entity_poly.type
_entity_poly.pdbx_seq_one_letter_code
_entity_poly.pdbx_strand_id
1 'polypeptide(L)'
;RKKGMFKGGFFMEKMLRIVEVHAREILDSRGNPTVESEVTIESESGKRITGRAAVPSGASTGRFEAVELRDGETRYFGLGTTKAVNNVNSKIREALLGINALDQGLIDRILIEQDGTDNKSNLGANATLGVSMACAKVSSLALGIPLYRYLGGAHTRLLPVPMMNILN
;
A
#
# COMPACT_ATOMS: atom_id res chain seq x y z
N ARG A 1 -17.77 -53.51 -5.68
CA ARG A 1 -16.90 -52.34 -6.12
C ARG A 1 -17.56 -51.05 -5.69
N LYS A 2 -17.12 -50.49 -4.56
CA LYS A 2 -17.58 -49.18 -4.10
C LYS A 2 -16.81 -48.12 -4.88
N LYS A 3 -17.52 -47.32 -5.70
CA LYS A 3 -16.98 -46.10 -6.32
C LYS A 3 -16.74 -45.08 -5.21
N GLY A 4 -15.48 -44.84 -4.89
CA GLY A 4 -15.08 -43.71 -4.05
C GLY A 4 -15.43 -42.41 -4.76
N MET A 5 -16.39 -41.69 -4.21
CA MET A 5 -16.76 -40.34 -4.65
C MET A 5 -15.67 -39.38 -4.12
N PHE A 6 -14.77 -38.96 -4.99
CA PHE A 6 -13.88 -37.83 -4.68
C PHE A 6 -14.78 -36.61 -4.44
N LYS A 7 -15.02 -36.31 -3.19
CA LYS A 7 -15.50 -34.95 -2.82
C LYS A 7 -14.39 -33.98 -3.17
N GLY A 8 -14.53 -33.31 -4.30
CA GLY A 8 -13.70 -32.15 -4.63
C GLY A 8 -13.82 -31.15 -3.49
N GLY A 9 -12.80 -31.09 -2.64
CA GLY A 9 -12.67 -30.00 -1.68
C GLY A 9 -12.56 -28.71 -2.48
N PHE A 10 -13.59 -27.92 -2.43
CA PHE A 10 -13.54 -26.53 -2.86
C PHE A 10 -12.40 -25.92 -2.03
N PHE A 11 -11.30 -25.57 -2.67
CA PHE A 11 -10.24 -24.78 -2.05
C PHE A 11 -10.91 -23.46 -1.70
N MET A 12 -11.33 -23.28 -0.46
CA MET A 12 -11.76 -21.98 0.02
C MET A 12 -10.53 -21.08 -0.03
N GLU A 13 -10.53 -20.20 -1.01
CA GLU A 13 -9.51 -19.19 -1.16
C GLU A 13 -9.44 -18.39 0.15
N LYS A 14 -8.29 -18.44 0.81
CA LYS A 14 -8.10 -17.78 2.10
C LYS A 14 -8.32 -16.28 1.91
N MET A 15 -9.48 -15.81 2.34
CA MET A 15 -9.86 -14.42 2.22
C MET A 15 -9.32 -13.62 3.41
N LEU A 16 -8.46 -12.66 3.15
CA LEU A 16 -7.98 -11.69 4.14
C LEU A 16 -8.59 -10.33 3.80
N ARG A 17 -9.79 -10.09 4.33
CA ARG A 17 -10.56 -8.88 4.00
C ARG A 17 -9.95 -7.63 4.62
N ILE A 18 -9.80 -6.59 3.83
CA ILE A 18 -9.48 -5.25 4.32
C ILE A 18 -10.71 -4.74 5.10
N VAL A 19 -10.52 -4.48 6.39
CA VAL A 19 -11.58 -3.97 7.28
C VAL A 19 -11.34 -2.52 7.69
N GLU A 20 -10.11 -2.02 7.53
CA GLU A 20 -9.77 -0.63 7.82
C GLU A 20 -8.61 -0.15 6.94
N VAL A 21 -8.72 1.07 6.46
CA VAL A 21 -7.65 1.83 5.80
C VAL A 21 -7.59 3.18 6.47
N HIS A 22 -6.42 3.55 6.97
CA HIS A 22 -6.20 4.81 7.67
C HIS A 22 -4.86 5.41 7.28
N ALA A 23 -4.77 6.73 7.22
CA ALA A 23 -3.53 7.43 7.01
C ALA A 23 -3.40 8.61 7.95
N ARG A 24 -2.16 9.01 8.18
CA ARG A 24 -1.80 10.22 8.91
C ARG A 24 -0.59 10.90 8.27
N GLU A 25 -0.47 12.18 8.55
CA GLU A 25 0.74 12.92 8.24
C GLU A 25 1.78 12.63 9.31
N ILE A 26 3.01 12.34 8.88
CA ILE A 26 4.19 12.18 9.73
C ILE A 26 5.33 13.06 9.20
N LEU A 27 6.41 13.19 9.93
CA LEU A 27 7.59 13.92 9.48
C LEU A 27 8.67 12.94 9.00
N ASP A 28 9.31 13.27 7.88
CA ASP A 28 10.49 12.58 7.39
C ASP A 28 11.76 12.95 8.19
N SER A 29 12.90 12.39 7.85
CA SER A 29 14.18 12.67 8.52
C SER A 29 14.67 14.11 8.37
N ARG A 30 14.10 14.87 7.46
CA ARG A 30 14.38 16.31 7.22
C ARG A 30 13.39 17.23 7.89
N GLY A 31 12.38 16.66 8.59
CA GLY A 31 11.29 17.41 9.22
C GLY A 31 10.20 17.84 8.23
N ASN A 32 10.17 17.31 7.02
CA ASN A 32 9.11 17.57 6.06
C ASN A 32 7.95 16.59 6.21
N PRO A 33 6.69 17.04 6.04
CA PRO A 33 5.54 16.16 6.08
C PRO A 33 5.60 15.08 4.99
N THR A 34 5.18 13.88 5.36
CA THR A 34 4.90 12.78 4.44
C THR A 34 3.71 11.97 4.93
N VAL A 35 3.25 10.98 4.14
CA VAL A 35 2.10 10.17 4.43
C VAL A 35 2.53 8.83 5.00
N GLU A 36 1.95 8.42 6.12
CA GLU A 36 1.96 7.05 6.61
C GLU A 36 0.57 6.46 6.47
N SER A 37 0.47 5.29 5.83
CA SER A 37 -0.78 4.55 5.67
C SER A 37 -0.76 3.26 6.47
N GLU A 38 -1.90 2.91 7.04
CA GLU A 38 -2.18 1.66 7.74
C GLU A 38 -3.32 0.93 7.06
N VAL A 39 -3.16 -0.36 6.86
CA VAL A 39 -4.21 -1.25 6.37
C VAL A 39 -4.38 -2.39 7.36
N THR A 40 -5.61 -2.54 7.87
CA THR A 40 -5.98 -3.64 8.76
C THR A 40 -6.83 -4.65 8.00
N ILE A 41 -6.46 -5.91 8.13
CA ILE A 41 -7.22 -7.05 7.60
C ILE A 41 -7.80 -7.86 8.74
N GLU A 42 -8.88 -8.58 8.43
CA GLU A 42 -9.47 -9.56 9.33
C GLU A 42 -9.46 -10.94 8.67
N SER A 43 -8.96 -11.92 9.39
CA SER A 43 -9.00 -13.33 8.96
C SER A 43 -10.37 -13.94 9.27
N GLU A 44 -10.66 -15.10 8.69
CA GLU A 44 -11.89 -15.87 8.97
C GLU A 44 -12.08 -16.21 10.46
N SER A 45 -10.98 -16.29 11.23
CA SER A 45 -11.02 -16.49 12.68
C SER A 45 -11.28 -15.21 13.48
N GLY A 46 -11.49 -14.07 12.83
CA GLY A 46 -11.67 -12.77 13.49
C GLY A 46 -10.37 -12.12 13.96
N LYS A 47 -9.21 -12.72 13.66
CA LYS A 47 -7.92 -12.11 14.02
C LYS A 47 -7.62 -10.93 13.10
N ARG A 48 -7.34 -9.78 13.70
CA ARG A 48 -6.93 -8.56 12.99
C ARG A 48 -5.41 -8.44 12.94
N ILE A 49 -4.90 -8.02 11.80
CA ILE A 49 -3.48 -7.76 11.55
C ILE A 49 -3.40 -6.44 10.81
N THR A 50 -2.46 -5.57 11.21
CA THR A 50 -2.25 -4.26 10.59
C THR A 50 -0.87 -4.19 9.95
N GLY A 51 -0.82 -3.75 8.70
CA GLY A 51 0.40 -3.39 7.98
C GLY A 51 0.52 -1.88 7.88
N ARG A 52 1.73 -1.36 8.00
CA ARG A 52 2.02 0.08 8.00
C ARG A 52 3.11 0.42 7.01
N ALA A 53 2.94 1.51 6.27
CA ALA A 53 3.95 2.01 5.35
C ALA A 53 4.01 3.54 5.37
N ALA A 54 5.21 4.07 5.56
CA ALA A 54 5.52 5.48 5.34
C ALA A 54 6.04 5.68 3.92
N VAL A 55 5.58 6.71 3.25
CA VAL A 55 5.98 7.01 1.87
C VAL A 55 7.29 7.76 1.88
N PRO A 56 8.33 7.30 1.15
CA PRO A 56 9.54 8.07 0.99
C PRO A 56 9.26 9.30 0.11
N SER A 57 9.85 10.44 0.47
CA SER A 57 9.79 11.68 -0.31
C SER A 57 11.17 12.02 -0.84
N GLY A 58 11.28 12.26 -2.16
CA GLY A 58 12.51 12.68 -2.81
C GLY A 58 12.85 14.15 -2.54
N ALA A 59 14.12 14.52 -2.73
CA ALA A 59 14.58 15.91 -2.65
C ALA A 59 14.42 16.66 -3.98
N SER A 60 14.37 15.92 -5.09
CA SER A 60 14.19 16.45 -6.45
C SER A 60 13.03 15.76 -7.13
N THR A 61 12.41 16.44 -8.09
CA THR A 61 11.32 15.89 -8.90
C THR A 61 11.76 15.80 -10.36
N GLY A 62 11.49 14.65 -10.99
CA GLY A 62 11.68 14.44 -12.42
C GLY A 62 10.42 14.81 -13.22
N ARG A 63 10.60 15.15 -14.49
CA ARG A 63 9.51 15.55 -15.38
C ARG A 63 8.43 14.46 -15.55
N PHE A 64 8.80 13.20 -15.42
CA PHE A 64 7.94 12.04 -15.64
C PHE A 64 7.55 11.32 -14.35
N GLU A 65 7.90 11.88 -13.20
CA GLU A 65 7.49 11.32 -11.92
C GLU A 65 5.99 11.54 -11.67
N ALA A 66 5.40 10.61 -10.94
CA ALA A 66 4.05 10.78 -10.43
C ALA A 66 4.00 11.92 -9.40
N VAL A 67 2.87 12.60 -9.32
CA VAL A 67 2.69 13.78 -8.48
C VAL A 67 2.60 13.40 -7.02
N GLU A 68 3.54 13.85 -6.21
CA GLU A 68 3.41 13.88 -4.77
C GLU A 68 2.45 15.01 -4.39
N LEU A 69 1.25 14.67 -3.92
CA LEU A 69 0.22 15.66 -3.61
C LEU A 69 0.59 16.43 -2.35
N ARG A 70 0.77 17.73 -2.49
CA ARG A 70 1.05 18.69 -1.42
C ARG A 70 -0.11 19.65 -1.24
N ASP A 71 -0.24 20.21 -0.02
CA ASP A 71 -1.36 21.09 0.31
C ASP A 71 -1.25 22.45 -0.39
N GLY A 72 -0.02 22.95 -0.61
CA GLY A 72 0.23 24.23 -1.28
C GLY A 72 -0.16 25.46 -0.46
N GLU A 73 -0.43 25.27 0.84
CA GLU A 73 -0.85 26.32 1.77
C GLU A 73 0.33 26.74 2.67
N THR A 74 0.08 27.64 3.64
CA THR A 74 1.12 28.18 4.52
C THR A 74 1.76 27.15 5.46
N ARG A 75 1.02 26.09 5.81
CA ARG A 75 1.48 25.04 6.72
C ARG A 75 2.67 24.29 6.11
N TYR A 76 3.77 24.20 6.86
CA TYR A 76 5.03 23.61 6.39
C TYR A 76 5.53 24.22 5.07
N PHE A 77 5.37 25.52 4.88
CA PHE A 77 5.76 26.22 3.64
C PHE A 77 5.14 25.61 2.36
N GLY A 78 3.90 25.10 2.47
CA GLY A 78 3.19 24.45 1.37
C GLY A 78 3.45 22.94 1.23
N LEU A 79 4.33 22.38 2.05
CA LEU A 79 4.71 20.96 1.98
C LEU A 79 3.78 20.02 2.74
N GLY A 80 2.71 20.53 3.38
CA GLY A 80 1.71 19.68 4.05
C GLY A 80 1.14 18.59 3.14
N THR A 81 0.69 17.47 3.73
CA THR A 81 0.15 16.31 3.00
C THR A 81 -1.27 15.95 3.44
N THR A 82 -1.99 16.89 4.06
CA THR A 82 -3.34 16.62 4.59
C THR A 82 -4.35 16.29 3.49
N LYS A 83 -4.20 16.85 2.28
CA LYS A 83 -5.04 16.49 1.12
C LYS A 83 -4.87 15.02 0.75
N ALA A 84 -3.63 14.52 0.68
CA ALA A 84 -3.34 13.12 0.40
C ALA A 84 -3.87 12.20 1.52
N VAL A 85 -3.66 12.58 2.78
CA VAL A 85 -4.22 11.87 3.95
C VAL A 85 -5.74 11.78 3.88
N ASN A 86 -6.42 12.87 3.55
CA ASN A 86 -7.88 12.89 3.40
C ASN A 86 -8.36 11.99 2.25
N ASN A 87 -7.62 11.94 1.12
CA ASN A 87 -7.92 11.03 0.02
C ASN A 87 -7.84 9.57 0.45
N VAL A 88 -6.83 9.20 1.26
CA VAL A 88 -6.73 7.84 1.83
C VAL A 88 -7.89 7.55 2.76
N ASN A 89 -8.18 8.45 3.70
CA ASN A 89 -9.19 8.25 4.75
C ASN A 89 -10.64 8.30 4.24
N SER A 90 -10.84 8.74 2.99
CA SER A 90 -12.16 8.78 2.35
C SER A 90 -12.23 7.88 1.13
N LYS A 91 -11.85 8.39 -0.05
CA LYS A 91 -12.02 7.72 -1.34
C LYS A 91 -11.34 6.36 -1.43
N ILE A 92 -10.06 6.27 -1.04
CA ILE A 92 -9.29 5.02 -1.12
C ILE A 92 -9.83 4.00 -0.11
N ARG A 93 -10.11 4.45 1.12
CA ARG A 93 -10.73 3.60 2.13
C ARG A 93 -12.03 2.99 1.64
N GLU A 94 -12.93 3.79 1.09
CA GLU A 94 -14.23 3.34 0.58
C GLU A 94 -14.08 2.30 -0.53
N ALA A 95 -13.13 2.51 -1.44
CA ALA A 95 -12.88 1.61 -2.56
C ALA A 95 -12.26 0.27 -2.18
N LEU A 96 -11.52 0.21 -1.06
CA LEU A 96 -10.76 -1.00 -0.68
C LEU A 96 -11.41 -1.82 0.44
N LEU A 97 -12.42 -1.28 1.17
CA LEU A 97 -13.10 -2.05 2.20
C LEU A 97 -13.74 -3.32 1.63
N GLY A 98 -13.48 -4.46 2.27
CA GLY A 98 -13.97 -5.78 1.86
C GLY A 98 -13.14 -6.49 0.80
N ILE A 99 -12.19 -5.82 0.14
CA ILE A 99 -11.30 -6.41 -0.85
C ILE A 99 -10.32 -7.38 -0.16
N ASN A 100 -9.95 -8.44 -0.88
CA ASN A 100 -8.94 -9.37 -0.41
C ASN A 100 -7.55 -8.75 -0.51
N ALA A 101 -6.87 -8.56 0.61
CA ALA A 101 -5.54 -7.96 0.66
C ALA A 101 -4.44 -8.77 -0.05
N LEU A 102 -4.68 -10.06 -0.32
CA LEU A 102 -3.73 -10.89 -1.07
C LEU A 102 -3.71 -10.60 -2.58
N ASP A 103 -4.76 -9.95 -3.10
CA ASP A 103 -4.84 -9.58 -4.51
C ASP A 103 -4.23 -8.17 -4.73
N GLN A 104 -2.90 -8.10 -4.65
CA GLN A 104 -2.15 -6.85 -4.86
C GLN A 104 -2.46 -6.23 -6.23
N GLY A 105 -2.60 -7.06 -7.27
CA GLY A 105 -2.88 -6.57 -8.62
C GLY A 105 -4.24 -5.89 -8.74
N LEU A 106 -5.26 -6.41 -8.06
CA LEU A 106 -6.58 -5.78 -8.00
C LEU A 106 -6.53 -4.48 -7.20
N ILE A 107 -5.85 -4.48 -6.03
CA ILE A 107 -5.69 -3.29 -5.20
C ILE A 107 -5.05 -2.16 -5.99
N ASP A 108 -3.91 -2.42 -6.64
CA ASP A 108 -3.19 -1.42 -7.42
C ASP A 108 -4.02 -0.89 -8.59
N ARG A 109 -4.79 -1.76 -9.24
CA ARG A 109 -5.73 -1.35 -10.29
C ARG A 109 -6.82 -0.44 -9.76
N ILE A 110 -7.44 -0.77 -8.64
CA ILE A 110 -8.46 0.08 -7.99
C ILE A 110 -7.88 1.45 -7.68
N LEU A 111 -6.66 1.51 -7.12
CA LEU A 111 -5.99 2.78 -6.79
C LEU A 111 -5.73 3.62 -8.05
N ILE A 112 -5.29 2.99 -9.14
CA ILE A 112 -5.04 3.66 -10.42
C ILE A 112 -6.33 4.18 -11.04
N GLU A 113 -7.38 3.38 -11.05
CA GLU A 113 -8.70 3.74 -11.59
C GLU A 113 -9.38 4.84 -10.76
N GLN A 114 -9.25 4.82 -9.44
CA GLN A 114 -9.76 5.87 -8.55
C GLN A 114 -9.04 7.21 -8.75
N ASP A 115 -7.76 7.21 -9.04
CA ASP A 115 -7.03 8.42 -9.39
C ASP A 115 -7.46 8.95 -10.77
N GLY A 116 -7.53 8.08 -11.77
CA GLY A 116 -7.99 8.38 -13.13
C GLY A 116 -7.05 9.28 -13.93
N THR A 117 -5.84 9.59 -13.44
CA THR A 117 -4.82 10.38 -14.15
C THR A 117 -3.56 9.58 -14.40
N ASP A 118 -2.82 9.92 -15.45
CA ASP A 118 -1.57 9.23 -15.79
C ASP A 118 -0.50 9.39 -14.70
N ASN A 119 -0.46 10.57 -14.06
CA ASN A 119 0.58 10.97 -13.11
C ASN A 119 0.13 10.98 -11.64
N LYS A 120 -1.02 10.40 -11.31
CA LYS A 120 -1.59 10.30 -9.94
C LYS A 120 -1.86 11.68 -9.30
N SER A 121 -2.25 12.68 -10.09
CA SER A 121 -2.45 14.05 -9.60
C SER A 121 -3.75 14.26 -8.81
N ASN A 122 -4.75 13.38 -8.92
CA ASN A 122 -6.02 13.52 -8.21
C ASN A 122 -5.95 13.03 -6.76
N LEU A 123 -5.43 11.83 -6.54
CA LEU A 123 -5.29 11.26 -5.19
C LEU A 123 -3.94 11.58 -4.57
N GLY A 124 -2.92 11.68 -5.41
CA GLY A 124 -1.53 11.78 -5.03
C GLY A 124 -0.79 10.44 -5.05
N ALA A 125 0.42 10.43 -5.63
CA ALA A 125 1.27 9.25 -5.63
C ALA A 125 1.62 8.82 -4.20
N ASN A 126 1.80 9.76 -3.27
CA ASN A 126 2.02 9.51 -1.85
C ASN A 126 0.81 8.79 -1.19
N ALA A 127 -0.42 9.13 -1.55
CA ALA A 127 -1.61 8.45 -1.05
C ALA A 127 -1.70 7.01 -1.62
N THR A 128 -1.60 6.85 -2.93
CA THR A 128 -1.74 5.55 -3.61
C THR A 128 -0.62 4.59 -3.25
N LEU A 129 0.65 5.04 -3.27
CA LEU A 129 1.81 4.23 -2.93
C LEU A 129 1.79 3.80 -1.45
N GLY A 130 1.43 4.72 -0.54
CA GLY A 130 1.34 4.41 0.88
C GLY A 130 0.41 3.24 1.17
N VAL A 131 -0.78 3.25 0.56
CA VAL A 131 -1.77 2.18 0.74
C VAL A 131 -1.32 0.89 0.05
N SER A 132 -0.80 0.94 -1.17
CA SER A 132 -0.28 -0.23 -1.89
C SER A 132 0.81 -0.95 -1.08
N MET A 133 1.78 -0.20 -0.55
CA MET A 133 2.83 -0.76 0.31
C MET A 133 2.28 -1.33 1.63
N ALA A 134 1.29 -0.67 2.25
CA ALA A 134 0.69 -1.16 3.48
C ALA A 134 -0.07 -2.48 3.25
N CYS A 135 -0.75 -2.63 2.10
CA CYS A 135 -1.40 -3.87 1.68
C CYS A 135 -0.38 -5.01 1.49
N ALA A 136 0.73 -4.76 0.81
CA ALA A 136 1.79 -5.76 0.66
C ALA A 136 2.38 -6.19 2.02
N LYS A 137 2.60 -5.23 2.92
CA LYS A 137 3.12 -5.51 4.26
C LYS A 137 2.13 -6.32 5.11
N VAL A 138 0.86 -5.94 5.15
CA VAL A 138 -0.13 -6.71 5.94
C VAL A 138 -0.31 -8.12 5.39
N SER A 139 -0.27 -8.29 4.08
CA SER A 139 -0.34 -9.59 3.42
C SER A 139 0.86 -10.49 3.77
N SER A 140 2.07 -9.93 3.73
CA SER A 140 3.29 -10.66 4.13
C SER A 140 3.25 -11.08 5.61
N LEU A 141 2.77 -10.21 6.51
CA LEU A 141 2.58 -10.51 7.93
C LEU A 141 1.54 -11.61 8.15
N ALA A 142 0.43 -11.56 7.45
CA ALA A 142 -0.64 -12.55 7.55
C ALA A 142 -0.24 -13.94 7.05
N LEU A 143 0.64 -13.98 6.04
CA LEU A 143 1.20 -15.23 5.52
C LEU A 143 2.41 -15.73 6.34
N GLY A 144 2.94 -14.93 7.25
CA GLY A 144 4.13 -15.28 8.04
C GLY A 144 5.40 -15.38 7.21
N ILE A 145 5.50 -14.64 6.08
CA ILE A 145 6.67 -14.62 5.21
C ILE A 145 7.28 -13.22 5.13
N PRO A 146 8.60 -13.09 4.95
CA PRO A 146 9.23 -11.78 4.78
C PRO A 146 8.72 -11.05 3.54
N LEU A 147 8.59 -9.70 3.61
CA LEU A 147 8.08 -8.87 2.52
C LEU A 147 8.81 -9.09 1.19
N TYR A 148 10.16 -9.20 1.21
CA TYR A 148 10.93 -9.42 -0.01
C TYR A 148 10.53 -10.73 -0.72
N ARG A 149 10.17 -11.77 0.06
CA ARG A 149 9.73 -13.06 -0.48
C ARG A 149 8.27 -12.99 -0.98
N TYR A 150 7.43 -12.21 -0.30
CA TYR A 150 6.06 -11.97 -0.74
C TYR A 150 6.04 -11.27 -2.10
N LEU A 151 6.85 -10.24 -2.29
CA LEU A 151 6.92 -9.48 -3.54
C LEU A 151 7.67 -10.20 -4.65
N GLY A 152 8.77 -10.86 -4.33
CA GLY A 152 9.68 -11.45 -5.32
C GLY A 152 9.47 -12.94 -5.59
N GLY A 153 8.61 -13.62 -4.80
CA GLY A 153 8.32 -15.05 -4.95
C GLY A 153 9.40 -15.98 -4.38
N ALA A 154 9.23 -17.29 -4.62
CA ALA A 154 10.04 -18.34 -4.00
C ALA A 154 11.54 -18.31 -4.38
N HIS A 155 11.87 -17.75 -5.52
CA HIS A 155 13.23 -17.71 -6.04
C HIS A 155 14.01 -16.44 -5.69
N THR A 156 13.43 -15.52 -4.95
CA THR A 156 14.08 -14.26 -4.56
C THR A 156 15.20 -14.53 -3.54
N ARG A 157 16.43 -14.60 -4.03
CA ARG A 157 17.65 -14.88 -3.22
C ARG A 157 18.77 -13.90 -3.50
N LEU A 158 18.69 -13.14 -4.57
CA LEU A 158 19.73 -12.21 -4.99
C LEU A 158 19.40 -10.80 -4.49
N LEU A 159 20.33 -10.23 -3.72
CA LEU A 159 20.24 -8.81 -3.35
C LEU A 159 20.63 -7.95 -4.56
N PRO A 160 19.89 -6.87 -4.84
CA PRO A 160 20.30 -5.92 -5.87
C PRO A 160 21.62 -5.25 -5.48
N VAL A 161 22.43 -4.94 -6.49
CA VAL A 161 23.62 -4.10 -6.27
C VAL A 161 23.13 -2.68 -5.97
N PRO A 162 23.44 -2.13 -4.79
CA PRO A 162 22.95 -0.79 -4.45
C PRO A 162 23.69 0.27 -5.29
N MET A 163 22.93 1.20 -5.85
CA MET A 163 23.45 2.45 -6.39
C MET A 163 23.02 3.57 -5.46
N MET A 164 23.96 4.21 -4.79
CA MET A 164 23.68 5.24 -3.81
C MET A 164 24.74 6.34 -3.85
N ASN A 165 24.34 7.56 -3.51
CA ASN A 165 25.28 8.62 -3.20
C ASN A 165 25.87 8.36 -1.82
N ILE A 166 27.19 8.27 -1.73
CA ILE A 166 27.93 8.05 -0.48
C ILE A 166 28.42 9.38 0.06
N LEU A 167 28.79 10.29 -0.84
CA LEU A 167 29.23 11.66 -0.51
C LEU A 167 28.32 12.65 -1.25
N ASN A 168 27.83 13.63 -0.52
CA ASN A 168 26.97 14.68 -1.05
C ASN A 168 27.54 16.06 -0.69
#